data_ac42b01d8d0fd04d0c5780bd8e937c9e
#
_entry.id   ac42b01d8d0fd04d0c5780bd8e937c9e
#
_cell.length_a   1.000
_cell.length_b   1.000
_cell.length_c   1.000
_cell.angle_alpha   90.00
_cell.angle_beta   90.00
_cell.angle_gamma   90.00
#
_symmetry.space_group_name_H-M   'P 1'
#
loop_
_entity.id
_entity.type
_entity.pdbx_description
1 polymer ?
#
loop_
_entity_poly.entity_id
_entity_poly.type
_entity_poly.pdbx_seq_one_letter_code
_entity_poly.pdbx_strand_id
1 'polypeptide(L)'
;MIFTNVVVDQWPLLLTYKQSTCKLSLVNDDLEGPGPRYQALIELLQTAEALWNASRVFFARWDLSPSQFNILSLLHDQPGGCTQIELSRRLIMHRSNVTGLLDRLEARGLARRQNNPDDRRAFLVVLTPAGKKLMRQIQPHYYRAAEAVWTGVTISRARQLVSELAAVSAKAERIAAAPENPAKSGANPRR
;
A
#
# COMPACT_ATOMS: atom_id res chain seq x y z
N MET A 1 -11.19 0.20 -0.47
CA MET A 1 -10.06 -0.30 0.36
C MET A 1 -8.84 -0.34 -0.53
N ILE A 2 -7.95 0.61 -0.35
CA ILE A 2 -6.79 0.80 -1.22
C ILE A 2 -5.64 0.12 -0.50
N PHE A 3 -5.12 -0.99 -1.08
CA PHE A 3 -3.83 -1.52 -0.65
C PHE A 3 -2.76 -0.56 -1.14
N THR A 4 -2.31 0.29 -0.24
CA THR A 4 -1.13 1.10 -0.48
C THR A 4 0.07 0.16 -0.55
N ASN A 5 0.87 0.28 -1.60
CA ASN A 5 2.21 -0.31 -1.65
C ASN A 5 3.01 0.23 -0.46
N VAL A 6 3.11 -0.54 0.60
CA VAL A 6 4.18 -0.35 1.55
C VAL A 6 5.44 -0.62 0.77
N VAL A 7 6.29 0.39 0.64
CA VAL A 7 7.56 0.32 -0.08
C VAL A 7 8.43 -0.68 0.67
N VAL A 8 8.34 -1.94 0.29
CA VAL A 8 9.16 -3.03 0.83
C VAL A 8 10.63 -2.84 0.42
N ASP A 9 10.87 -2.08 -0.65
CA ASP A 9 12.22 -1.86 -1.21
C ASP A 9 13.13 -0.95 -0.37
N GLN A 10 12.63 -0.26 0.63
CA GLN A 10 13.44 0.63 1.46
C GLN A 10 13.82 0.07 2.84
N TRP A 11 13.41 -1.18 3.16
CA TRP A 11 13.73 -1.78 4.45
C TRP A 11 14.42 -3.16 4.28
N PRO A 12 15.61 -3.24 3.66
CA PRO A 12 16.30 -4.52 3.43
C PRO A 12 16.81 -5.21 4.71
N LEU A 13 16.81 -4.50 5.85
CA LEU A 13 17.39 -5.04 7.10
C LEU A 13 16.41 -5.83 7.98
N LEU A 14 15.09 -5.81 7.70
CA LEU A 14 14.11 -6.56 8.48
C LEU A 14 13.69 -7.90 7.84
N LEU A 15 14.03 -8.14 6.57
CA LEU A 15 13.60 -9.33 5.82
C LEU A 15 14.55 -10.53 5.95
N THR A 16 15.66 -10.44 6.68
CA THR A 16 16.56 -11.58 6.90
C THR A 16 16.21 -12.44 8.11
N TYR A 17 15.06 -12.24 8.73
CA TYR A 17 14.58 -13.16 9.75
C TYR A 17 13.98 -14.41 9.09
N LYS A 18 14.91 -15.34 8.80
CA LYS A 18 14.66 -16.67 8.29
C LYS A 18 13.66 -17.38 9.20
N GLN A 19 12.61 -17.96 8.58
CA GLN A 19 11.63 -18.84 9.21
C GLN A 19 12.28 -19.78 10.24
N SER A 20 12.25 -19.41 11.49
CA SER A 20 12.38 -20.32 12.60
C SER A 20 11.01 -20.43 13.21
N THR A 21 10.39 -21.58 13.02
CA THR A 21 9.15 -21.96 13.71
C THR A 21 9.42 -21.98 15.21
N CYS A 22 9.46 -20.80 15.83
CA CYS A 22 9.47 -20.68 17.27
C CYS A 22 8.04 -20.85 17.75
N LYS A 23 7.71 -22.05 18.25
CA LYS A 23 6.56 -22.24 19.10
C LYS A 23 6.72 -21.30 20.29
N LEU A 24 6.01 -20.19 20.31
CA LEU A 24 5.93 -19.32 21.47
C LEU A 24 5.17 -20.04 22.59
N SER A 25 5.91 -20.75 23.42
CA SER A 25 5.51 -21.04 24.79
C SER A 25 5.57 -19.70 25.57
N LEU A 26 4.51 -19.43 26.32
CA LEU A 26 4.31 -18.36 27.29
C LEU A 26 5.63 -17.77 27.81
N VAL A 27 5.96 -16.55 27.35
CA VAL A 27 7.15 -15.83 27.81
C VAL A 27 6.75 -15.02 29.03
N ASN A 28 7.43 -15.28 30.13
CA ASN A 28 7.40 -14.46 31.34
C ASN A 28 7.83 -13.02 31.00
N ASP A 29 7.22 -12.03 31.65
CA ASP A 29 7.39 -10.58 31.46
C ASP A 29 8.83 -10.04 31.74
N ASP A 30 9.76 -10.88 32.15
CA ASP A 30 11.10 -10.49 32.62
C ASP A 30 12.26 -10.80 31.66
N LEU A 31 12.00 -11.20 30.40
CA LEU A 31 13.07 -11.44 29.44
C LEU A 31 13.10 -10.32 28.39
N GLU A 32 14.29 -9.72 28.20
CA GLU A 32 14.66 -8.72 27.19
C GLU A 32 14.45 -9.22 25.74
N GLY A 33 13.24 -9.62 25.39
CA GLY A 33 12.85 -10.03 24.05
C GLY A 33 11.89 -9.03 23.40
N PRO A 34 11.71 -9.10 22.07
CA PRO A 34 10.78 -8.23 21.39
C PRO A 34 9.35 -8.51 21.86
N GLY A 35 8.72 -7.51 22.49
CA GLY A 35 7.38 -7.61 23.08
C GLY A 35 6.25 -7.72 22.04
N PRO A 36 4.98 -7.86 22.47
CA PRO A 36 3.82 -8.08 21.60
C PRO A 36 3.63 -7.02 20.49
N ARG A 37 4.07 -5.79 20.72
CA ARG A 37 4.00 -4.71 19.71
C ARG A 37 4.94 -4.96 18.53
N TYR A 38 6.12 -5.52 18.79
CA TYR A 38 7.04 -5.92 17.72
C TYR A 38 6.50 -7.12 16.95
N GLN A 39 5.93 -8.11 17.65
CA GLN A 39 5.27 -9.25 17.01
C GLN A 39 4.14 -8.80 16.10
N ALA A 40 3.28 -7.86 16.57
CA ALA A 40 2.21 -7.29 15.76
C ALA A 40 2.73 -6.55 14.52
N LEU A 41 3.86 -5.85 14.62
CA LEU A 41 4.51 -5.22 13.47
C LEU A 41 4.97 -6.26 12.44
N ILE A 42 5.65 -7.31 12.87
CA ILE A 42 6.12 -8.36 11.96
C ILE A 42 4.95 -9.09 11.29
N GLU A 43 3.92 -9.44 12.05
CA GLU A 43 2.72 -10.10 11.52
C GLU A 43 1.98 -9.22 10.50
N LEU A 44 1.90 -7.90 10.76
CA LEU A 44 1.33 -6.95 9.82
C LEU A 44 2.10 -6.91 8.49
N LEU A 45 3.44 -6.87 8.54
CA LEU A 45 4.28 -6.84 7.35
C LEU A 45 4.16 -8.15 6.55
N GLN A 46 4.18 -9.30 7.21
CA GLN A 46 4.02 -10.61 6.57
C GLN A 46 2.63 -10.76 5.96
N THR A 47 1.59 -10.32 6.67
CA THR A 47 0.21 -10.32 6.15
C THR A 47 0.07 -9.42 4.94
N ALA A 48 0.66 -8.22 4.96
CA ALA A 48 0.65 -7.31 3.83
C ALA A 48 1.32 -7.92 2.60
N GLU A 49 2.47 -8.59 2.76
CA GLU A 49 3.16 -9.30 1.68
C GLU A 49 2.33 -10.47 1.13
N ALA A 50 1.73 -11.28 2.00
CA ALA A 50 0.86 -12.39 1.58
C ALA A 50 -0.35 -11.90 0.78
N LEU A 51 -1.01 -10.82 1.24
CA LEU A 51 -2.14 -10.19 0.54
C LEU A 51 -1.70 -9.58 -0.80
N TRP A 52 -0.51 -8.99 -0.86
CA TRP A 52 0.06 -8.46 -2.09
C TRP A 52 0.30 -9.55 -3.13
N ASN A 53 0.90 -10.67 -2.71
CA ASN A 53 1.15 -11.81 -3.59
C ASN A 53 -0.15 -12.46 -4.07
N ALA A 54 -1.14 -12.64 -3.20
CA ALA A 54 -2.48 -13.11 -3.58
C ALA A 54 -3.14 -12.16 -4.60
N SER A 55 -2.99 -10.85 -4.42
CA SER A 55 -3.51 -9.83 -5.34
C SER A 55 -2.86 -9.92 -6.73
N ARG A 56 -1.57 -10.21 -6.82
CA ARG A 56 -0.88 -10.43 -8.10
C ARG A 56 -1.51 -11.58 -8.89
N VAL A 57 -1.75 -12.71 -8.23
CA VAL A 57 -2.41 -13.88 -8.85
C VAL A 57 -3.85 -13.54 -9.23
N PHE A 58 -4.56 -12.82 -8.36
CA PHE A 58 -5.95 -12.43 -8.61
C PHE A 58 -6.08 -11.54 -9.86
N PHE A 59 -5.28 -10.48 -9.98
CA PHE A 59 -5.38 -9.50 -11.07
C PHE A 59 -4.77 -9.98 -12.39
N ALA A 60 -3.94 -11.01 -12.39
CA ALA A 60 -3.37 -11.60 -13.60
C ALA A 60 -4.43 -12.05 -14.60
N ARG A 61 -5.64 -12.43 -14.15
CA ARG A 61 -6.80 -12.80 -15.00
C ARG A 61 -7.24 -11.70 -15.95
N TRP A 62 -6.96 -10.45 -15.63
CA TRP A 62 -7.28 -9.26 -16.43
C TRP A 62 -6.02 -8.59 -16.96
N ASP A 63 -4.90 -9.28 -16.91
CA ASP A 63 -3.60 -8.75 -17.31
C ASP A 63 -3.29 -7.41 -16.60
N LEU A 64 -3.57 -7.35 -15.31
CA LEU A 64 -3.29 -6.21 -14.45
C LEU A 64 -2.31 -6.58 -13.34
N SER A 65 -1.42 -5.64 -13.01
CA SER A 65 -0.73 -5.67 -11.72
C SER A 65 -1.62 -5.06 -10.63
N PRO A 66 -1.39 -5.38 -9.33
CA PRO A 66 -2.07 -4.72 -8.23
C PRO A 66 -1.94 -3.20 -8.27
N SER A 67 -0.76 -2.67 -8.62
CA SER A 67 -0.54 -1.22 -8.76
C SER A 67 -1.37 -0.59 -9.87
N GLN A 68 -1.52 -1.26 -11.01
CA GLN A 68 -2.39 -0.80 -12.09
C GLN A 68 -3.85 -0.81 -11.67
N PHE A 69 -4.30 -1.87 -10.98
CA PHE A 69 -5.65 -1.91 -10.44
C PHE A 69 -5.89 -0.78 -9.43
N ASN A 70 -4.94 -0.49 -8.54
CA ASN A 70 -5.07 0.59 -7.57
C ASN A 70 -5.24 1.96 -8.25
N ILE A 71 -4.50 2.23 -9.34
CA ILE A 71 -4.70 3.45 -10.15
C ILE A 71 -6.12 3.48 -10.73
N LEU A 72 -6.54 2.39 -11.37
CA LEU A 72 -7.89 2.33 -11.96
C LEU A 72 -8.98 2.49 -10.91
N SER A 73 -8.82 1.93 -9.72
CA SER A 73 -9.75 2.07 -8.60
C SER A 73 -9.84 3.52 -8.13
N LEU A 74 -8.70 4.21 -7.95
CA LEU A 74 -8.68 5.62 -7.58
C LEU A 74 -9.39 6.52 -8.62
N LEU A 75 -9.15 6.24 -9.90
CA LEU A 75 -9.78 6.98 -10.99
C LEU A 75 -11.28 6.65 -11.13
N HIS A 76 -11.69 5.44 -10.73
CA HIS A 76 -13.09 5.05 -10.70
C HIS A 76 -13.88 5.82 -9.65
N ASP A 77 -13.29 6.02 -8.48
CA ASP A 77 -13.86 6.76 -7.35
C ASP A 77 -13.84 8.29 -7.57
N GLN A 78 -13.07 8.75 -8.58
CA GLN A 78 -12.95 10.17 -8.94
C GLN A 78 -13.21 10.39 -10.43
N PRO A 79 -14.48 10.50 -10.85
CA PRO A 79 -14.86 10.67 -12.26
C PRO A 79 -14.28 11.92 -12.93
N GLY A 80 -13.97 12.97 -12.16
CA GLY A 80 -13.29 14.19 -12.64
C GLY A 80 -11.81 13.98 -12.96
N GLY A 81 -11.25 12.85 -12.57
CA GLY A 81 -9.84 12.53 -12.74
C GLY A 81 -8.95 12.95 -11.59
N CYS A 82 -7.70 12.55 -11.67
CA CYS A 82 -6.65 12.91 -10.71
C CYS A 82 -5.41 13.36 -11.47
N THR A 83 -4.67 14.31 -10.90
CA THR A 83 -3.32 14.60 -11.38
C THR A 83 -2.36 13.48 -11.02
N GLN A 84 -1.26 13.37 -11.75
CA GLN A 84 -0.23 12.37 -11.46
C GLN A 84 0.39 12.56 -10.05
N ILE A 85 0.44 13.81 -9.57
CA ILE A 85 0.91 14.12 -8.22
C ILE A 85 -0.05 13.56 -7.17
N GLU A 86 -1.35 13.76 -7.34
CA GLU A 86 -2.38 13.21 -6.45
C GLU A 86 -2.35 11.68 -6.44
N LEU A 87 -2.23 11.05 -7.61
CA LEU A 87 -2.08 9.60 -7.71
C LEU A 87 -0.85 9.11 -6.95
N SER A 88 0.32 9.77 -7.11
CA SER A 88 1.53 9.37 -6.42
C SER A 88 1.42 9.48 -4.91
N ARG A 89 0.78 10.54 -4.41
CA ARG A 89 0.54 10.73 -2.96
C ARG A 89 -0.43 9.68 -2.41
N ARG A 90 -1.55 9.45 -3.10
CA ARG A 90 -2.58 8.50 -2.64
C ARG A 90 -2.13 7.04 -2.72
N LEU A 91 -1.25 6.70 -3.65
CA LEU A 91 -0.66 5.36 -3.79
C LEU A 91 0.61 5.18 -2.98
N ILE A 92 1.12 6.25 -2.34
CA ILE A 92 2.41 6.25 -1.64
C ILE A 92 3.51 5.69 -2.57
N MET A 93 3.57 6.19 -3.80
CA MET A 93 4.51 5.75 -4.82
C MET A 93 5.34 6.91 -5.34
N HIS A 94 6.58 6.64 -5.73
CA HIS A 94 7.39 7.64 -6.41
C HIS A 94 6.76 8.04 -7.77
N ARG A 95 6.84 9.31 -8.14
CA ARG A 95 6.23 9.86 -9.38
C ARG A 95 6.64 9.09 -10.64
N SER A 96 7.90 8.68 -10.74
CA SER A 96 8.40 7.92 -11.90
C SER A 96 7.69 6.57 -12.06
N ASN A 97 7.40 5.88 -10.96
CA ASN A 97 6.68 4.61 -10.98
C ASN A 97 5.24 4.80 -11.47
N VAL A 98 4.57 5.87 -11.02
CA VAL A 98 3.22 6.22 -11.48
C VAL A 98 3.22 6.52 -12.98
N THR A 99 4.22 7.25 -13.49
CA THR A 99 4.35 7.53 -14.93
C THR A 99 4.35 6.24 -15.75
N GLY A 100 5.24 5.30 -15.46
CA GLY A 100 5.33 4.05 -16.19
C GLY A 100 4.10 3.15 -16.07
N LEU A 101 3.36 3.23 -14.95
CA LEU A 101 2.08 2.53 -14.80
C LEU A 101 0.99 3.19 -15.66
N LEU A 102 0.93 4.51 -15.70
CA LEU A 102 -0.02 5.26 -16.51
C LEU A 102 0.21 5.03 -18.00
N ASP A 103 1.47 5.07 -18.46
CA ASP A 103 1.81 4.83 -19.85
C ASP A 103 1.31 3.46 -20.33
N ARG A 104 1.47 2.42 -19.49
CA ARG A 104 0.94 1.07 -19.79
C ARG A 104 -0.60 1.03 -19.80
N LEU A 105 -1.26 1.75 -18.89
CA LEU A 105 -2.72 1.84 -18.88
C LEU A 105 -3.28 2.62 -20.07
N GLU A 106 -2.57 3.67 -20.51
CA GLU A 106 -2.91 4.42 -21.72
C GLU A 106 -2.70 3.57 -22.98
N ALA A 107 -1.58 2.87 -23.08
CA ALA A 107 -1.30 1.96 -24.20
C ALA A 107 -2.39 0.87 -24.35
N ARG A 108 -3.02 0.47 -23.24
CA ARG A 108 -4.15 -0.47 -23.22
C ARG A 108 -5.50 0.21 -23.40
N GLY A 109 -5.55 1.52 -23.57
CA GLY A 109 -6.79 2.28 -23.71
C GLY A 109 -7.68 2.27 -22.46
N LEU A 110 -7.14 2.01 -21.26
CA LEU A 110 -7.90 1.93 -20.02
C LEU A 110 -7.98 3.26 -19.28
N ALA A 111 -6.96 4.08 -19.41
CA ALA A 111 -6.88 5.44 -18.91
C ALA A 111 -6.44 6.38 -20.03
N ARG A 112 -6.58 7.67 -19.81
CA ARG A 112 -6.04 8.71 -20.69
C ARG A 112 -5.68 9.95 -19.91
N ARG A 113 -4.67 10.67 -20.38
CA ARG A 113 -4.38 12.03 -19.94
C ARG A 113 -5.24 13.03 -20.71
N GLN A 114 -5.72 14.05 -20.06
CA GLN A 114 -6.42 15.19 -20.64
C GLN A 114 -5.97 16.49 -20.01
N ASN A 115 -6.20 17.62 -20.69
CA ASN A 115 -5.85 18.92 -20.14
C ASN A 115 -6.61 19.17 -18.85
N ASN A 116 -5.92 19.72 -17.86
CA ASN A 116 -6.54 20.19 -16.64
C ASN A 116 -7.09 21.61 -16.89
N PRO A 117 -8.40 21.85 -16.74
CA PRO A 117 -8.97 23.17 -16.93
C PRO A 117 -8.47 24.20 -15.91
N ASP A 118 -8.10 23.75 -14.71
CA ASP A 118 -7.69 24.61 -13.60
C ASP A 118 -6.18 24.88 -13.58
N ASP A 119 -5.38 24.03 -14.22
CA ASP A 119 -3.91 24.18 -14.30
C ASP A 119 -3.36 23.63 -15.63
N ARG A 120 -3.05 24.50 -16.55
CA ARG A 120 -2.50 24.16 -17.87
C ARG A 120 -1.14 23.45 -17.82
N ARG A 121 -0.45 23.45 -16.67
CA ARG A 121 0.84 22.77 -16.47
C ARG A 121 0.70 21.32 -16.03
N ALA A 122 -0.52 20.91 -15.65
CA ALA A 122 -0.82 19.57 -15.17
C ALA A 122 -1.82 18.87 -16.10
N PHE A 123 -1.67 17.57 -16.24
CA PHE A 123 -2.69 16.73 -16.89
C PHE A 123 -3.55 16.05 -15.83
N LEU A 124 -4.84 15.93 -16.12
CA LEU A 124 -5.74 15.04 -15.41
C LEU A 124 -5.72 13.66 -16.06
N VAL A 125 -5.62 12.63 -15.27
CA VAL A 125 -5.78 11.25 -15.70
C VAL A 125 -7.20 10.82 -15.39
N VAL A 126 -7.90 10.27 -16.39
CA VAL A 126 -9.27 9.79 -16.26
C VAL A 126 -9.40 8.38 -16.83
N LEU A 127 -10.42 7.63 -16.35
CA LEU A 127 -10.78 6.36 -16.98
C LEU A 127 -11.45 6.60 -18.34
N THR A 128 -11.07 5.77 -19.29
CA THR A 128 -11.81 5.64 -20.57
C THR A 128 -13.11 4.84 -20.36
N PRO A 129 -14.02 4.80 -21.33
CA PRO A 129 -15.17 3.89 -21.31
C PRO A 129 -14.77 2.43 -21.14
N ALA A 130 -13.65 2.01 -21.77
CA ALA A 130 -13.08 0.66 -21.62
C ALA A 130 -12.59 0.41 -20.21
N GLY A 131 -11.85 1.36 -19.60
CA GLY A 131 -11.42 1.29 -18.21
C GLY A 131 -12.58 1.19 -17.23
N LYS A 132 -13.62 2.00 -17.43
CA LYS A 132 -14.87 1.93 -16.61
C LYS A 132 -15.56 0.58 -16.74
N LYS A 133 -15.63 0.03 -17.96
CA LYS A 133 -16.20 -1.31 -18.20
C LYS A 133 -15.41 -2.38 -17.46
N LEU A 134 -14.09 -2.35 -17.57
CA LEU A 134 -13.19 -3.29 -16.90
C LEU A 134 -13.36 -3.21 -15.38
N MET A 135 -13.40 -2.00 -14.79
CA MET A 135 -13.59 -1.85 -13.35
C MET A 135 -14.91 -2.45 -12.87
N ARG A 136 -16.02 -2.23 -13.60
CA ARG A 136 -17.32 -2.87 -13.27
C ARG A 136 -17.27 -4.39 -13.31
N GLN A 137 -16.42 -4.98 -14.16
CA GLN A 137 -16.22 -6.44 -14.19
C GLN A 137 -15.39 -6.93 -13.00
N ILE A 138 -14.32 -6.23 -12.62
CA ILE A 138 -13.38 -6.68 -11.58
C ILE A 138 -13.94 -6.47 -10.18
N GLN A 139 -14.54 -5.32 -9.89
CA GLN A 139 -14.93 -4.93 -8.53
C GLN A 139 -15.78 -5.97 -7.79
N PRO A 140 -16.83 -6.58 -8.36
CA PRO A 140 -17.63 -7.57 -7.65
C PRO A 140 -16.84 -8.83 -7.26
N HIS A 141 -15.88 -9.23 -8.10
CA HIS A 141 -15.01 -10.36 -7.81
C HIS A 141 -13.98 -10.01 -6.72
N TYR A 142 -13.43 -8.79 -6.78
CA TYR A 142 -12.47 -8.32 -5.80
C TYR A 142 -13.09 -8.15 -4.41
N TYR A 143 -14.29 -7.60 -4.32
CA TYR A 143 -14.99 -7.47 -3.03
C TYR A 143 -15.30 -8.83 -2.42
N ARG A 144 -15.75 -9.81 -3.23
CA ARG A 144 -15.95 -11.19 -2.74
C ARG A 144 -14.65 -11.84 -2.27
N ALA A 145 -13.55 -11.62 -2.96
CA ALA A 145 -12.24 -12.13 -2.54
C ALA A 145 -11.79 -11.47 -1.22
N ALA A 146 -12.01 -10.16 -1.06
CA ALA A 146 -11.73 -9.46 0.18
C ALA A 146 -12.56 -10.01 1.35
N GLU A 147 -13.86 -10.22 1.16
CA GLU A 147 -14.72 -10.83 2.19
C GLU A 147 -14.26 -12.24 2.55
N ALA A 148 -13.87 -13.05 1.56
CA ALA A 148 -13.39 -14.41 1.80
C ALA A 148 -12.11 -14.44 2.65
N VAL A 149 -11.19 -13.50 2.46
CA VAL A 149 -9.97 -13.37 3.27
C VAL A 149 -10.30 -13.08 4.74
N TRP A 150 -11.38 -12.35 4.99
CA TRP A 150 -11.80 -11.97 6.34
C TRP A 150 -12.83 -12.94 6.96
N THR A 151 -13.06 -14.10 6.35
CA THR A 151 -13.95 -15.14 6.90
C THR A 151 -13.49 -15.54 8.32
N GLY A 152 -14.42 -15.52 9.27
CA GLY A 152 -14.14 -15.79 10.69
C GLY A 152 -13.82 -14.55 11.53
N VAL A 153 -13.59 -13.40 10.92
CA VAL A 153 -13.46 -12.11 11.64
C VAL A 153 -14.81 -11.39 11.60
N THR A 154 -15.38 -11.10 12.76
CA THR A 154 -16.67 -10.38 12.83
C THR A 154 -16.54 -8.95 12.28
N ILE A 155 -17.63 -8.41 11.74
CA ILE A 155 -17.68 -7.04 11.20
C ILE A 155 -17.23 -6.00 12.25
N SER A 156 -17.60 -6.21 13.52
CA SER A 156 -17.18 -5.33 14.61
C SER A 156 -15.66 -5.33 14.80
N ARG A 157 -15.05 -6.52 14.81
CA ARG A 157 -13.57 -6.63 14.92
C ARG A 157 -12.87 -6.08 13.69
N ALA A 158 -13.41 -6.29 12.50
CA ALA A 158 -12.85 -5.69 11.28
C ALA A 158 -12.87 -4.17 11.31
N ARG A 159 -13.96 -3.54 11.80
CA ARG A 159 -14.04 -2.09 12.01
C ARG A 159 -13.03 -1.59 13.06
N GLN A 160 -12.88 -2.30 14.15
CA GLN A 160 -11.88 -1.98 15.17
C GLN A 160 -10.46 -2.03 14.60
N LEU A 161 -10.10 -3.09 13.86
CA LEU A 161 -8.81 -3.23 13.18
C LEU A 161 -8.54 -2.07 12.20
N VAL A 162 -9.54 -1.64 11.44
CA VAL A 162 -9.40 -0.47 10.54
C VAL A 162 -8.98 0.77 11.34
N SER A 163 -9.60 1.03 12.49
CA SER A 163 -9.27 2.17 13.34
C SER A 163 -7.86 2.05 13.94
N GLU A 164 -7.50 0.86 14.44
CA GLU A 164 -6.19 0.60 15.03
C GLU A 164 -5.06 0.73 14.00
N LEU A 165 -5.23 0.15 12.82
CA LEU A 165 -4.27 0.25 11.72
C LEU A 165 -4.10 1.69 11.22
N ALA A 166 -5.20 2.46 11.14
CA ALA A 166 -5.13 3.88 10.80
C ALA A 166 -4.31 4.68 11.83
N ALA A 167 -4.49 4.39 13.12
CA ALA A 167 -3.72 5.04 14.19
C ALA A 167 -2.22 4.66 14.13
N VAL A 168 -1.90 3.40 13.84
CA VAL A 168 -0.51 2.93 13.64
C VAL A 168 0.13 3.62 12.43
N SER A 169 -0.59 3.70 11.30
CA SER A 169 -0.11 4.38 10.09
C SER A 169 0.20 5.85 10.36
N ALA A 170 -0.74 6.59 10.96
CA ALA A 170 -0.55 8.00 11.29
C ALA A 170 0.64 8.25 12.25
N LYS A 171 0.93 7.29 13.14
CA LYS A 171 2.09 7.38 14.02
C LYS A 171 3.39 7.09 13.29
N ALA A 172 3.40 6.11 12.39
CA ALA A 172 4.56 5.80 11.55
C ALA A 172 4.93 6.98 10.64
N GLU A 173 3.94 7.64 10.02
CA GLU A 173 4.16 8.84 9.19
C GLU A 173 4.77 9.99 10.00
N ARG A 174 4.31 10.21 11.23
CA ARG A 174 4.88 11.25 12.12
C ARG A 174 6.32 10.95 12.50
N ILE A 175 6.65 9.68 12.76
CA ILE A 175 8.03 9.27 13.07
C ILE A 175 8.93 9.49 11.84
N ALA A 176 8.46 9.14 10.65
CA ALA A 176 9.20 9.33 9.41
C ALA A 176 9.38 10.80 9.03
N ALA A 177 8.46 11.68 9.41
CA ALA A 177 8.52 13.12 9.17
C ALA A 177 9.34 13.89 10.23
N ALA A 178 9.68 13.26 11.36
CA ALA A 178 10.49 13.91 12.39
C ALA A 178 11.92 14.11 11.87
N PRO A 179 12.52 15.32 11.99
CA PRO A 179 13.89 15.55 11.57
C PRO A 179 14.83 14.62 12.36
N GLU A 180 15.80 14.02 11.68
CA GLU A 180 16.88 13.28 12.34
C GLU A 180 17.55 14.19 13.38
N ASN A 181 17.59 13.74 14.62
CA ASN A 181 18.22 14.47 15.71
C ASN A 181 19.74 14.54 15.44
N PRO A 182 20.34 15.72 15.19
CA PRO A 182 21.76 15.83 14.81
C PRO A 182 22.74 15.49 15.95
N ALA A 183 22.26 14.97 17.08
CA ALA A 183 23.08 14.68 18.25
C ALA A 183 23.97 13.43 18.16
N LYS A 184 24.07 12.74 17.02
CA LYS A 184 24.97 11.58 16.84
C LYS A 184 26.11 11.81 15.85
N SER A 185 26.32 13.03 15.37
CA SER A 185 27.47 13.38 14.52
C SER A 185 28.44 14.30 15.27
N GLY A 186 29.20 13.75 16.21
CA GLY A 186 30.18 14.58 16.83
C GLY A 186 30.74 14.05 18.13
N ALA A 187 31.56 13.01 18.07
CA ALA A 187 32.69 12.88 19.01
C ALA A 187 33.64 11.79 18.47
N ASN A 188 34.53 12.21 17.60
CA ASN A 188 35.80 11.52 17.42
C ASN A 188 36.84 12.28 18.25
N PRO A 189 37.22 11.85 19.45
CA PRO A 189 38.39 12.39 20.12
C PRO A 189 39.63 11.62 19.61
N ARG A 190 40.25 12.17 18.55
CA ARG A 190 41.66 11.86 18.35
C ARG A 190 42.43 12.81 19.24
N ARG A 191 43.10 12.29 20.24
CA ARG A 191 44.49 12.58 20.64
C ARG A 191 45.09 11.35 21.27
#